data_69516aa45e2d657c3f44aedc1939f20c
#
_entry.id   69516aa45e2d657c3f44aedc1939f20c
#
_cell.length_a   1.000
_cell.length_b   1.000
_cell.length_c   1.000
_cell.angle_alpha   90.00
_cell.angle_beta   90.00
_cell.angle_gamma   90.00
#
_symmetry.space_group_name_H-M   'P 1'
#
loop_
_entity.id
_entity.type
_entity.pdbx_description
1 polymer ?
#
loop_
_entity_poly.entity_id
_entity_poly.type
_entity_poly.pdbx_seq_one_letter_code
_entity_poly.pdbx_strand_id
1 'polypeptide(L)'
;MVGWPIQFGFTNTGGAYHPSAMIYDNMVVAATDTPAPTPAPTPEPAPTADDLFVSEYGEGPSGTSSWGKYLEIANFTGADVSLNGYILGGITNGGDAYEKYVSFTADATVANGDVWVIGRAEAGDGSPEALHTQIDQVNTDVTHNGDDAWHLLAGTSDSYTLVDAAIGDAGDDPGSGFTVCGDGTTANVTLIRKAGVDGAADWAT
;
A
#
# COMPACT_ATOMS: atom_id res chain seq x y z
N MET A 1 -27.51 30.89 -5.62
CA MET A 1 -27.07 29.93 -6.67
C MET A 1 -25.61 30.19 -6.92
N VAL A 2 -24.74 29.28 -6.51
CA VAL A 2 -23.32 29.35 -6.80
C VAL A 2 -23.10 28.53 -8.08
N GLY A 3 -22.84 29.23 -9.17
CA GLY A 3 -22.55 28.59 -10.46
C GLY A 3 -21.16 27.94 -10.40
N TRP A 4 -21.06 26.69 -10.77
CA TRP A 4 -19.79 26.00 -10.97
C TRP A 4 -19.13 26.51 -12.26
N PRO A 5 -17.85 26.81 -12.26
CA PRO A 5 -17.16 27.17 -13.49
C PRO A 5 -17.10 25.96 -14.43
N ILE A 6 -17.56 26.12 -15.65
CA ILE A 6 -17.37 25.13 -16.70
C ILE A 6 -15.94 25.28 -17.22
N GLN A 7 -15.11 24.27 -17.07
CA GLN A 7 -13.77 24.24 -17.65
C GLN A 7 -13.80 23.42 -18.95
N PHE A 8 -13.40 24.06 -20.04
CA PHE A 8 -13.11 23.38 -21.30
C PHE A 8 -11.60 23.27 -21.45
N GLY A 9 -11.08 22.05 -21.59
CA GLY A 9 -9.68 21.78 -21.84
C GLY A 9 -9.50 21.07 -23.16
N PHE A 10 -8.50 21.52 -23.95
CA PHE A 10 -8.04 20.82 -25.13
C PHE A 10 -6.63 20.30 -24.85
N THR A 11 -6.41 19.01 -25.07
CA THR A 11 -5.07 18.41 -24.98
C THR A 11 -4.42 18.48 -26.35
N ASN A 12 -3.30 19.19 -26.46
CA ASN A 12 -2.50 19.20 -27.68
C ASN A 12 -1.48 18.06 -27.60
N THR A 13 -1.59 17.09 -28.49
CA THR A 13 -0.68 15.96 -28.63
C THR A 13 0.47 16.18 -29.61
N GLY A 14 0.62 17.39 -30.13
CA GLY A 14 1.70 17.77 -31.05
C GLY A 14 2.87 18.45 -30.35
N GLY A 15 4.09 18.00 -30.64
CA GLY A 15 5.33 18.43 -30.01
C GLY A 15 5.84 19.83 -30.36
N ALA A 16 4.97 20.80 -30.69
CA ALA A 16 5.33 22.21 -30.85
C ALA A 16 4.27 23.11 -30.22
N TYR A 17 4.69 23.93 -29.29
CA TYR A 17 3.84 24.90 -28.61
C TYR A 17 3.49 26.03 -29.56
N HIS A 18 2.27 26.01 -30.10
CA HIS A 18 1.71 27.18 -30.81
C HIS A 18 0.54 27.69 -29.98
N PRO A 19 0.57 28.90 -29.45
CA PRO A 19 -0.59 29.49 -28.79
C PRO A 19 -1.66 29.80 -29.84
N SER A 20 -2.72 28.99 -29.85
CA SER A 20 -3.92 29.23 -30.65
C SER A 20 -4.98 29.79 -29.74
N ALA A 21 -5.32 31.06 -29.90
CA ALA A 21 -6.53 31.61 -29.29
C ALA A 21 -7.72 31.26 -30.18
N MET A 22 -8.65 30.45 -29.65
CA MET A 22 -9.96 30.32 -30.27
C MET A 22 -10.91 31.34 -29.64
N ILE A 23 -11.43 32.23 -30.47
CA ILE A 23 -12.49 33.15 -30.06
C ILE A 23 -13.82 32.49 -30.46
N TYR A 24 -14.66 32.20 -29.50
CA TYR A 24 -16.02 31.75 -29.74
C TYR A 24 -16.93 32.99 -29.73
N ASP A 25 -17.45 33.35 -30.88
CA ASP A 25 -18.48 34.35 -31.01
C ASP A 25 -19.88 33.68 -31.08
N ASN A 26 -20.80 34.12 -30.25
CA ASN A 26 -22.20 33.62 -30.23
C ASN A 26 -22.42 32.22 -29.66
N MET A 27 -21.80 31.81 -28.56
CA MET A 27 -22.23 30.64 -27.86
C MET A 27 -23.49 30.95 -27.01
N VAL A 28 -24.67 30.56 -27.48
CA VAL A 28 -25.90 30.61 -26.70
C VAL A 28 -26.03 29.31 -25.91
N VAL A 29 -25.81 29.36 -24.60
CA VAL A 29 -26.17 28.26 -23.72
C VAL A 29 -27.66 28.42 -23.35
N ALA A 30 -28.52 27.68 -24.02
CA ALA A 30 -29.93 27.58 -23.60
C ALA A 30 -29.97 26.67 -22.36
N ALA A 31 -30.48 27.19 -21.26
CA ALA A 31 -30.84 26.36 -20.13
C ALA A 31 -32.07 25.55 -20.50
N THR A 32 -31.88 24.31 -20.94
CA THR A 32 -32.95 23.32 -20.91
C THR A 32 -33.18 22.90 -19.48
N ASP A 33 -34.42 22.68 -19.09
CA ASP A 33 -34.87 22.31 -17.74
C ASP A 33 -33.78 21.54 -16.98
N THR A 34 -33.23 22.19 -15.96
CA THR A 34 -32.19 21.59 -15.12
C THR A 34 -32.82 20.39 -14.42
N PRO A 35 -32.40 19.16 -14.73
CA PRO A 35 -32.83 18.04 -13.92
C PRO A 35 -32.44 18.33 -12.46
N ALA A 36 -33.30 17.94 -11.53
CA ALA A 36 -33.02 18.08 -10.10
C ALA A 36 -31.63 17.53 -9.85
N PRO A 37 -30.79 18.20 -9.02
CA PRO A 37 -29.46 17.71 -8.74
C PRO A 37 -29.56 16.26 -8.25
N THR A 38 -28.87 15.37 -8.92
CA THR A 38 -28.70 13.99 -8.44
C THR A 38 -28.18 14.10 -7.01
N PRO A 39 -28.83 13.45 -6.03
CA PRO A 39 -28.31 13.46 -4.66
C PRO A 39 -26.83 13.08 -4.71
N ALA A 40 -26.02 13.79 -3.95
CA ALA A 40 -24.61 13.43 -3.80
C ALA A 40 -24.56 11.95 -3.39
N PRO A 41 -23.64 11.16 -3.97
CA PRO A 41 -23.46 9.78 -3.51
C PRO A 41 -23.29 9.80 -1.99
N THR A 42 -24.01 8.95 -1.31
CA THR A 42 -23.79 8.71 0.12
C THR A 42 -22.33 8.34 0.26
N PRO A 43 -21.56 8.97 1.17
CA PRO A 43 -20.19 8.55 1.40
C PRO A 43 -20.17 7.05 1.67
N GLU A 44 -19.31 6.34 0.96
CA GLU A 44 -19.05 4.93 1.28
C GLU A 44 -18.59 4.84 2.74
N PRO A 45 -19.11 3.90 3.53
CA PRO A 45 -18.63 3.70 4.89
C PRO A 45 -17.11 3.60 4.86
N ALA A 46 -16.43 4.25 5.81
CA ALA A 46 -14.99 4.07 5.95
C ALA A 46 -14.69 2.57 6.12
N PRO A 47 -13.62 2.06 5.51
CA PRO A 47 -13.21 0.67 5.72
C PRO A 47 -13.03 0.44 7.22
N THR A 48 -13.48 -0.71 7.70
CA THR A 48 -13.28 -1.16 9.08
C THR A 48 -12.61 -2.51 9.06
N ALA A 49 -11.63 -2.72 9.93
CA ALA A 49 -10.93 -3.97 10.12
C ALA A 49 -11.00 -4.41 11.58
N ASP A 50 -10.93 -5.71 11.84
CA ASP A 50 -10.95 -6.24 13.20
C ASP A 50 -9.60 -6.06 13.91
N ASP A 51 -8.50 -5.98 13.15
CA ASP A 51 -7.12 -5.81 13.64
C ASP A 51 -6.28 -5.04 12.61
N LEU A 52 -5.00 -4.81 12.93
CA LEU A 52 -4.00 -4.32 11.98
C LEU A 52 -3.77 -5.36 10.87
N PHE A 53 -3.41 -4.91 9.70
CA PHE A 53 -3.04 -5.79 8.58
C PHE A 53 -1.99 -5.13 7.69
N VAL A 54 -1.32 -5.93 6.85
CA VAL A 54 -0.40 -5.42 5.83
C VAL A 54 -1.21 -4.97 4.62
N SER A 55 -1.23 -3.67 4.36
CA SER A 55 -1.97 -3.05 3.25
C SER A 55 -1.18 -2.99 1.96
N GLU A 56 0.15 -2.88 2.06
CA GLU A 56 1.03 -2.79 0.91
C GLU A 56 2.34 -3.56 1.12
N TYR A 57 2.78 -4.23 0.07
CA TYR A 57 4.06 -4.93 -0.02
C TYR A 57 4.84 -4.38 -1.20
N GLY A 58 6.06 -3.89 -0.96
CA GLY A 58 6.95 -3.40 -1.99
C GLY A 58 8.22 -4.24 -2.04
N GLU A 59 8.58 -4.77 -3.22
CA GLU A 59 9.87 -5.40 -3.42
C GLU A 59 10.86 -4.46 -4.11
N GLY A 60 10.35 -3.50 -4.87
CA GLY A 60 11.15 -2.62 -5.69
C GLY A 60 11.52 -3.26 -7.04
N PRO A 61 12.06 -2.46 -7.97
CA PRO A 61 12.44 -2.95 -9.28
C PRO A 61 13.66 -3.88 -9.20
N SER A 62 13.74 -4.80 -10.15
CA SER A 62 14.88 -5.74 -10.30
C SER A 62 16.23 -5.01 -10.26
N GLY A 63 17.16 -5.55 -9.48
CA GLY A 63 18.50 -4.97 -9.30
C GLY A 63 18.63 -3.94 -8.18
N THR A 64 17.54 -3.62 -7.49
CA THR A 64 17.58 -2.78 -6.28
C THR A 64 17.63 -3.66 -5.04
N SER A 65 18.81 -4.16 -4.70
CA SER A 65 18.98 -5.11 -3.59
C SER A 65 18.81 -4.49 -2.20
N SER A 66 18.93 -3.18 -2.08
CA SER A 66 18.98 -2.49 -0.77
C SER A 66 17.81 -1.57 -0.49
N TRP A 67 17.05 -1.15 -1.49
CA TRP A 67 15.93 -0.22 -1.30
C TRP A 67 14.69 -0.62 -2.12
N GLY A 68 13.57 -0.01 -1.83
CA GLY A 68 12.29 -0.34 -2.45
C GLY A 68 11.60 -1.54 -1.81
N LYS A 69 12.21 -2.14 -0.76
CA LYS A 69 11.63 -3.23 0.02
C LYS A 69 10.97 -2.66 1.25
N TYR A 70 9.68 -2.83 1.37
CA TYR A 70 8.91 -2.33 2.51
C TYR A 70 7.62 -3.11 2.71
N LEU A 71 7.07 -2.98 3.90
CA LEU A 71 5.74 -3.41 4.27
C LEU A 71 5.01 -2.22 4.90
N GLU A 72 3.77 -2.01 4.51
CA GLU A 72 2.89 -1.02 5.08
C GLU A 72 1.84 -1.70 5.95
N ILE A 73 1.72 -1.26 7.20
CA ILE A 73 0.75 -1.77 8.16
C ILE A 73 -0.35 -0.74 8.33
N ALA A 74 -1.58 -1.10 8.02
CA ALA A 74 -2.74 -0.23 8.09
C ALA A 74 -3.57 -0.46 9.35
N ASN A 75 -4.16 0.62 9.85
CA ASN A 75 -5.09 0.60 10.97
C ASN A 75 -6.46 1.16 10.55
N PHE A 76 -7.45 0.31 10.46
CA PHE A 76 -8.86 0.67 10.26
C PHE A 76 -9.77 0.10 11.37
N THR A 77 -9.22 -0.13 12.57
CA THR A 77 -9.95 -0.75 13.70
C THR A 77 -10.96 0.19 14.37
N GLY A 78 -10.96 1.46 14.03
CA GLY A 78 -11.82 2.46 14.67
C GLY A 78 -11.16 3.18 15.86
N ALA A 79 -9.94 2.80 16.25
CA ALA A 79 -9.18 3.41 17.32
C ALA A 79 -7.67 3.40 16.99
N ASP A 80 -6.89 4.24 17.66
CA ASP A 80 -5.44 4.22 17.56
C ASP A 80 -4.89 2.92 18.18
N VAL A 81 -3.95 2.25 17.50
CA VAL A 81 -3.36 0.98 17.93
C VAL A 81 -1.87 1.12 18.15
N SER A 82 -1.39 0.70 19.33
CA SER A 82 0.04 0.63 19.63
C SER A 82 0.68 -0.59 18.95
N LEU A 83 1.81 -0.37 18.28
CA LEU A 83 2.59 -1.45 17.67
C LEU A 83 3.45 -2.24 18.67
N ASN A 84 3.51 -1.85 19.94
CA ASN A 84 4.31 -2.56 20.96
C ASN A 84 3.88 -4.03 21.18
N GLY A 85 2.68 -4.39 20.79
CA GLY A 85 2.17 -5.76 20.86
C GLY A 85 2.29 -6.56 19.57
N TYR A 86 3.00 -6.03 18.55
CA TYR A 86 3.12 -6.66 17.24
C TYR A 86 4.57 -6.80 16.80
N ILE A 87 4.82 -7.77 15.92
CA ILE A 87 6.08 -7.97 15.21
C ILE A 87 5.80 -8.45 13.79
N LEU A 88 6.73 -8.21 12.87
CA LEU A 88 6.72 -8.87 11.56
C LEU A 88 7.57 -10.12 11.62
N GLY A 89 7.04 -11.22 11.10
CA GLY A 89 7.74 -12.49 10.91
C GLY A 89 8.08 -12.69 9.44
N GLY A 90 9.35 -12.96 9.14
CA GLY A 90 9.80 -13.29 7.78
C GLY A 90 10.30 -14.73 7.69
N ILE A 91 9.94 -15.41 6.59
CA ILE A 91 10.35 -16.77 6.25
C ILE A 91 11.05 -16.72 4.90
N THR A 92 12.28 -17.21 4.84
CA THR A 92 13.11 -17.11 3.64
C THR A 92 13.06 -18.43 2.86
N ASN A 93 12.84 -18.36 1.52
CA ASN A 93 12.94 -19.48 0.60
C ASN A 93 12.20 -20.75 1.11
N GLY A 94 10.95 -20.63 1.49
CA GLY A 94 10.11 -21.75 1.90
C GLY A 94 10.53 -22.45 3.19
N GLY A 95 11.16 -21.76 4.12
CA GLY A 95 11.43 -22.27 5.46
C GLY A 95 10.16 -22.65 6.21
N ASP A 96 10.25 -23.59 7.12
CA ASP A 96 9.12 -24.07 7.95
C ASP A 96 8.83 -23.16 9.16
N ALA A 97 9.69 -22.18 9.44
CA ALA A 97 9.61 -21.32 10.62
C ALA A 97 10.13 -19.90 10.32
N TYR A 98 9.70 -18.94 11.12
CA TYR A 98 10.21 -17.58 11.04
C TYR A 98 11.71 -17.53 11.37
N GLU A 99 12.48 -16.95 10.48
CA GLU A 99 13.93 -16.72 10.62
C GLU A 99 14.24 -15.28 10.96
N LYS A 100 13.31 -14.38 10.64
CA LYS A 100 13.39 -12.95 10.91
C LYS A 100 12.23 -12.52 11.79
N TYR A 101 12.55 -11.72 12.81
CA TYR A 101 11.56 -11.08 13.65
C TYR A 101 11.88 -9.58 13.70
N VAL A 102 11.01 -8.78 13.12
CA VAL A 102 11.18 -7.33 13.04
C VAL A 102 10.23 -6.67 14.02
N SER A 103 10.78 -6.13 15.11
CA SER A 103 10.03 -5.36 16.08
C SER A 103 9.84 -3.94 15.61
N PHE A 104 8.71 -3.35 15.96
CA PHE A 104 8.44 -1.94 15.71
C PHE A 104 9.18 -1.05 16.72
N THR A 105 9.43 0.20 16.34
CA THR A 105 10.02 1.20 17.22
C THR A 105 9.18 1.33 18.50
N ALA A 106 9.86 1.44 19.65
CA ALA A 106 9.18 1.59 20.93
C ALA A 106 8.19 2.76 20.91
N ASP A 107 7.02 2.53 21.47
CA ASP A 107 5.92 3.50 21.55
C ASP A 107 5.31 3.92 20.19
N ALA A 108 5.67 3.22 19.10
CA ALA A 108 5.03 3.40 17.81
C ALA A 108 3.53 3.12 17.91
N THR A 109 2.74 4.01 17.30
CA THR A 109 1.28 3.94 17.30
C THR A 109 0.79 4.31 15.91
N VAL A 110 -0.16 3.54 15.39
CA VAL A 110 -0.84 3.85 14.14
C VAL A 110 -2.21 4.43 14.47
N ALA A 111 -2.47 5.66 14.06
CA ALA A 111 -3.77 6.27 14.25
C ALA A 111 -4.85 5.55 13.41
N ASN A 112 -6.10 5.61 13.85
CA ASN A 112 -7.18 5.04 13.04
C ASN A 112 -7.29 5.73 11.69
N GLY A 113 -7.28 4.95 10.61
CA GLY A 113 -7.29 5.42 9.23
C GLY A 113 -5.91 5.80 8.69
N ASP A 114 -4.84 5.48 9.40
CA ASP A 114 -3.45 5.77 9.03
C ASP A 114 -2.65 4.47 8.83
N VAL A 115 -1.39 4.61 8.43
CA VAL A 115 -0.47 3.51 8.15
C VAL A 115 0.87 3.70 8.86
N TRP A 116 1.65 2.61 8.98
CA TRP A 116 3.04 2.58 9.40
C TRP A 116 3.87 1.84 8.37
N VAL A 117 4.84 2.52 7.78
CA VAL A 117 5.72 1.94 6.75
C VAL A 117 7.07 1.55 7.35
N ILE A 118 7.42 0.27 7.20
CA ILE A 118 8.72 -0.24 7.59
C ILE A 118 9.46 -0.79 6.37
N GLY A 119 10.69 -0.33 6.15
CA GLY A 119 11.43 -0.67 4.93
C GLY A 119 12.93 -0.42 5.03
N ARG A 120 13.63 -0.62 3.91
CA ARG A 120 15.11 -0.55 3.86
C ARG A 120 15.68 0.75 3.29
N ALA A 121 14.87 1.65 2.73
CA ALA A 121 15.39 2.88 2.14
C ALA A 121 15.90 3.84 3.21
N GLU A 122 17.18 4.22 3.11
CA GLU A 122 17.82 5.19 4.00
C GLU A 122 18.77 6.13 3.22
N ALA A 123 19.06 7.28 3.82
CA ALA A 123 19.92 8.26 3.19
C ALA A 123 21.34 7.68 2.95
N GLY A 124 21.79 7.77 1.69
CA GLY A 124 23.14 7.31 1.29
C GLY A 124 23.22 5.88 0.73
N ASP A 125 22.10 5.13 0.69
CA ASP A 125 22.04 3.79 0.11
C ASP A 125 21.79 3.78 -1.40
N GLY A 126 21.59 4.97 -2.00
CA GLY A 126 21.25 5.17 -3.41
C GLY A 126 19.75 5.14 -3.72
N SER A 127 18.90 4.98 -2.71
CA SER A 127 17.46 5.07 -2.87
C SER A 127 17.01 6.51 -3.16
N PRO A 128 15.88 6.70 -3.87
CA PRO A 128 15.28 8.00 -4.05
C PRO A 128 14.90 8.65 -2.73
N GLU A 129 15.24 9.94 -2.56
CA GLU A 129 14.93 10.70 -1.32
C GLU A 129 13.41 10.70 -1.00
N ALA A 130 12.58 10.62 -2.03
CA ALA A 130 11.13 10.56 -1.84
C ALA A 130 10.68 9.32 -1.03
N LEU A 131 11.42 8.23 -1.03
CA LEU A 131 11.14 7.05 -0.22
C LEU A 131 11.46 7.28 1.25
N HIS A 132 12.53 8.03 1.56
CA HIS A 132 12.94 8.28 2.95
C HIS A 132 11.88 9.01 3.76
N THR A 133 11.08 9.84 3.11
CA THR A 133 10.00 10.62 3.75
C THR A 133 8.71 9.82 3.95
N GLN A 134 8.64 8.62 3.38
CA GLN A 134 7.47 7.74 3.46
C GLN A 134 7.71 6.54 4.38
N ILE A 135 8.94 6.32 4.81
CA ILE A 135 9.29 5.23 5.71
C ILE A 135 9.33 5.75 7.14
N ASP A 136 8.47 5.23 8.00
CA ASP A 136 8.40 5.57 9.42
C ASP A 136 9.52 4.87 10.21
N GLN A 137 9.91 3.68 9.75
CA GLN A 137 10.96 2.88 10.39
C GLN A 137 11.87 2.22 9.36
N VAL A 138 13.16 2.52 9.42
CA VAL A 138 14.17 1.79 8.64
C VAL A 138 14.54 0.49 9.35
N ASN A 139 14.51 -0.63 8.61
CA ASN A 139 14.96 -1.92 9.11
C ASN A 139 15.63 -2.74 8.01
N THR A 140 16.85 -3.21 8.28
CA THR A 140 17.68 -3.96 7.32
C THR A 140 17.25 -5.41 7.12
N ASP A 141 16.42 -5.96 7.98
CA ASP A 141 15.90 -7.32 7.88
C ASP A 141 14.73 -7.47 6.91
N VAL A 142 14.14 -6.34 6.46
CA VAL A 142 13.14 -6.32 5.40
C VAL A 142 13.83 -6.56 4.05
N THR A 143 14.05 -7.83 3.69
CA THR A 143 14.94 -8.26 2.58
C THR A 143 14.30 -9.20 1.59
N HIS A 144 12.98 -9.23 1.50
CA HIS A 144 12.27 -10.10 0.59
C HIS A 144 12.67 -9.87 -0.88
N ASN A 145 12.49 -10.90 -1.70
CA ASN A 145 12.81 -10.91 -3.15
C ASN A 145 11.70 -11.56 -3.99
N GLY A 146 10.50 -11.67 -3.42
CA GLY A 146 9.32 -12.17 -4.10
C GLY A 146 8.90 -13.57 -3.67
N ASP A 147 9.82 -14.42 -3.24
CA ASP A 147 9.59 -15.81 -2.79
C ASP A 147 9.70 -15.99 -1.26
N ASP A 148 9.90 -14.90 -0.53
CA ASP A 148 9.91 -14.89 0.93
C ASP A 148 8.52 -14.59 1.49
N ALA A 149 8.08 -15.35 2.50
CA ALA A 149 6.83 -15.08 3.18
C ALA A 149 7.00 -14.00 4.26
N TRP A 150 5.97 -13.16 4.42
CA TRP A 150 5.91 -12.11 5.45
C TRP A 150 4.54 -12.06 6.11
N HIS A 151 4.55 -12.10 7.43
CA HIS A 151 3.34 -12.16 8.25
C HIS A 151 3.36 -11.09 9.35
N LEU A 152 2.19 -10.55 9.67
CA LEU A 152 1.99 -9.74 10.87
C LEU A 152 1.58 -10.66 12.02
N LEU A 153 2.27 -10.53 13.14
CA LEU A 153 2.10 -11.37 14.33
C LEU A 153 1.77 -10.47 15.52
N ALA A 154 0.81 -10.89 16.34
CA ALA A 154 0.57 -10.28 17.65
C ALA A 154 1.34 -11.06 18.71
N GLY A 155 2.20 -10.39 19.46
CA GLY A 155 3.05 -10.96 20.49
C GLY A 155 4.53 -10.63 20.36
N THR A 156 5.36 -11.60 20.69
CA THR A 156 6.83 -11.51 20.64
C THR A 156 7.40 -12.69 19.87
N SER A 157 8.70 -12.68 19.55
CA SER A 157 9.37 -13.82 18.89
C SER A 157 9.23 -15.15 19.60
N ASP A 158 9.03 -15.14 20.91
CA ASP A 158 8.91 -16.35 21.73
C ASP A 158 7.47 -16.84 21.88
N SER A 159 6.48 -15.94 21.69
CA SER A 159 5.05 -16.25 21.83
C SER A 159 4.21 -15.28 21.03
N TYR A 160 3.59 -15.76 19.99
CA TYR A 160 2.80 -14.95 19.07
C TYR A 160 1.56 -15.68 18.55
N THR A 161 0.64 -14.91 18.00
CA THR A 161 -0.47 -15.39 17.16
C THR A 161 -0.37 -14.73 15.79
N LEU A 162 -0.68 -15.48 14.74
CA LEU A 162 -0.74 -14.97 13.40
C LEU A 162 -1.96 -14.05 13.25
N VAL A 163 -1.74 -12.82 12.82
CA VAL A 163 -2.78 -11.82 12.57
C VAL A 163 -3.07 -11.73 11.07
N ASP A 164 -2.02 -11.60 10.25
CA ASP A 164 -2.14 -11.49 8.80
C ASP A 164 -1.02 -12.24 8.10
N ALA A 165 -1.37 -13.27 7.32
CA ALA A 165 -0.48 -13.94 6.39
C ALA A 165 -0.40 -13.09 5.12
N ALA A 166 0.34 -11.99 5.18
CA ALA A 166 0.33 -10.95 4.16
C ALA A 166 0.87 -11.43 2.81
N ILE A 167 1.95 -12.20 2.84
CA ILE A 167 2.62 -12.77 1.66
C ILE A 167 3.07 -14.20 1.99
N GLY A 168 2.64 -15.16 1.19
CA GLY A 168 3.11 -16.55 1.24
C GLY A 168 2.75 -17.32 2.50
N ASP A 169 3.06 -18.60 2.51
CA ASP A 169 2.90 -19.51 3.64
C ASP A 169 4.25 -20.12 4.05
N ALA A 170 4.33 -20.61 5.30
CA ALA A 170 5.46 -21.40 5.77
C ALA A 170 5.57 -22.72 4.98
N GLY A 171 6.76 -23.09 4.58
CA GLY A 171 7.02 -24.32 3.80
C GLY A 171 6.77 -24.20 2.31
N ASP A 172 6.29 -23.04 1.81
CA ASP A 172 6.05 -22.81 0.38
C ASP A 172 7.18 -21.98 -0.24
N ASP A 173 7.89 -22.57 -1.23
CA ASP A 173 8.95 -21.94 -2.01
C ASP A 173 8.58 -21.92 -3.49
N PRO A 174 8.04 -20.82 -4.00
CA PRO A 174 7.71 -20.69 -5.43
C PRO A 174 8.97 -20.50 -6.31
N GLY A 175 10.14 -20.30 -5.71
CA GLY A 175 11.44 -20.17 -6.38
C GLY A 175 11.69 -18.83 -7.06
N SER A 176 10.67 -18.02 -7.35
CA SER A 176 10.84 -16.70 -7.97
C SER A 176 9.78 -15.66 -7.56
N GLY A 177 8.70 -16.11 -6.97
CA GLY A 177 7.61 -15.26 -6.49
C GLY A 177 6.30 -16.02 -6.45
N PHE A 178 5.49 -15.72 -5.44
CA PHE A 178 4.14 -16.27 -5.32
C PHE A 178 3.25 -15.74 -6.43
N THR A 179 2.35 -16.61 -6.93
CA THR A 179 1.32 -16.17 -7.88
C THR A 179 0.25 -15.38 -7.14
N VAL A 180 -0.13 -14.21 -7.65
CA VAL A 180 -1.19 -13.37 -7.10
C VAL A 180 -2.21 -13.02 -8.17
N CYS A 181 -3.49 -13.00 -7.82
CA CYS A 181 -4.58 -12.62 -8.73
C CYS A 181 -4.57 -13.37 -10.08
N GLY A 182 -4.13 -14.60 -10.09
CA GLY A 182 -4.09 -15.47 -11.28
C GLY A 182 -2.81 -15.37 -12.10
N ASP A 183 -2.45 -14.20 -12.61
CA ASP A 183 -1.30 -14.01 -13.51
C ASP A 183 -0.21 -13.07 -12.94
N GLY A 184 -0.47 -12.46 -11.76
CA GLY A 184 0.49 -11.57 -11.09
C GLY A 184 1.57 -12.34 -10.34
N THR A 185 2.57 -11.62 -9.86
CA THR A 185 3.65 -12.17 -9.03
C THR A 185 3.98 -11.20 -7.92
N THR A 186 4.57 -11.70 -6.84
CA THR A 186 5.14 -10.89 -5.77
C THR A 186 6.54 -10.35 -6.11
N ALA A 187 7.19 -10.85 -7.16
CA ALA A 187 8.55 -10.47 -7.53
C ALA A 187 8.62 -9.16 -8.33
N ASN A 188 9.48 -8.23 -7.91
CA ASN A 188 9.79 -6.94 -8.56
C ASN A 188 8.58 -6.01 -8.74
N VAL A 189 7.64 -6.04 -7.82
CA VAL A 189 6.38 -5.30 -7.87
C VAL A 189 6.07 -4.62 -6.56
N THR A 190 5.11 -3.73 -6.61
CA THR A 190 4.35 -3.27 -5.45
C THR A 190 2.96 -3.89 -5.51
N LEU A 191 2.53 -4.51 -4.44
CA LEU A 191 1.18 -5.06 -4.26
C LEU A 191 0.42 -4.21 -3.25
N ILE A 192 -0.78 -3.82 -3.62
CA ILE A 192 -1.68 -3.08 -2.76
C ILE A 192 -2.90 -3.95 -2.51
N ARG A 193 -3.25 -4.16 -1.23
CA ARG A 193 -4.44 -4.91 -0.84
C ARG A 193 -5.70 -4.18 -1.33
N LYS A 194 -6.64 -4.92 -1.88
CA LYS A 194 -7.89 -4.33 -2.37
C LYS A 194 -8.68 -3.72 -1.21
N ALA A 195 -9.33 -2.60 -1.47
CA ALA A 195 -10.22 -1.97 -0.51
C ALA A 195 -11.30 -2.95 -0.01
N GLY A 196 -11.54 -2.97 1.30
CA GLY A 196 -12.49 -3.84 1.95
C GLY A 196 -12.04 -5.30 2.11
N VAL A 197 -10.73 -5.57 1.94
CA VAL A 197 -10.10 -6.86 2.23
C VAL A 197 -9.22 -6.68 3.46
N ASP A 198 -9.62 -7.28 4.57
CA ASP A 198 -8.89 -7.25 5.83
C ASP A 198 -7.72 -8.26 5.85
N GLY A 199 -6.93 -8.24 6.92
CA GLY A 199 -5.92 -9.24 7.20
C GLY A 199 -6.56 -10.63 7.42
N ALA A 200 -5.84 -11.67 7.07
CA ALA A 200 -6.26 -13.05 7.27
C ALA A 200 -5.10 -13.93 7.73
N ALA A 201 -5.39 -14.93 8.54
CA ALA A 201 -4.40 -15.89 9.01
C ALA A 201 -4.00 -16.94 7.94
N ASP A 202 -4.63 -16.89 6.79
CA ASP A 202 -4.34 -17.78 5.66
C ASP A 202 -3.95 -16.94 4.44
N TRP A 203 -2.85 -17.28 3.78
CA TRP A 203 -2.49 -16.71 2.50
C TRP A 203 -3.46 -17.21 1.42
N ALA A 204 -4.31 -16.32 0.94
CA ALA A 204 -5.25 -16.62 -0.14
C ALA A 204 -4.76 -15.98 -1.45
N THR A 205 -4.42 -16.80 -2.44
CA THR A 205 -4.01 -16.39 -3.78
C THR A 205 -5.19 -16.00 -4.67
#